data_52d396b92eaf65590ef2e58de7dcd835
#
_entry.id   52d396b92eaf65590ef2e58de7dcd835
#
_cell.length_a   1.000
_cell.length_b   1.000
_cell.length_c   1.000
_cell.angle_alpha   90.00
_cell.angle_beta   90.00
_cell.angle_gamma   90.00
#
_symmetry.space_group_name_H-M   'P 1'
#
loop_
_entity.id
_entity.type
_entity.pdbx_description
1 polymer ?
#
loop_
_entity_poly.entity_id
_entity_poly.type
_entity_poly.pdbx_seq_one_letter_code
_entity_poly.pdbx_strand_id
1 'polypeptide(L)'
;KTWYDGFKFGEKSDIYNPWSIINYLDKKKIALYWAESSSNGLINSLVQKGSSYIKTMVENLIRGEKINVVIDEQIVFSELDYSEDAVWSLMLASGYLKVISLEPLDAMRESECEYELALTNREILFMFRKMILRWFSPAKQETNEFIRALISGDIESMNDYMNDVALKTFSSFDSGKHTSEKKAPENFFHGFVLGLIVDQTENYIITSNRESGYGRYDIMLEPIDKTNEKLPGIVIEFKVINPRKENSLEETVEAALKQIEEKNYDAELIKRGVKEENIHHYGFAFKGKEVLIDGR
;
A
#
# COMPACT_ATOMS: atom_id res chain seq x y z
N LYS A 1 19.46 -8.89 1.57
CA LYS A 1 18.72 -9.47 0.46
C LYS A 1 17.42 -8.70 0.19
N THR A 2 16.44 -8.70 1.05
CA THR A 2 15.08 -8.19 0.80
C THR A 2 14.96 -6.73 0.29
N TRP A 3 15.98 -5.90 0.51
CA TRP A 3 15.95 -4.48 0.15
C TRP A 3 16.39 -4.18 -1.28
N TYR A 4 17.45 -4.81 -1.76
CA TYR A 4 18.12 -4.41 -3.00
C TYR A 4 18.30 -5.56 -4.00
N ASP A 5 17.83 -6.73 -3.64
CA ASP A 5 17.86 -7.96 -4.41
C ASP A 5 16.60 -8.13 -5.27
N GLY A 6 16.55 -9.13 -6.13
CA GLY A 6 15.36 -9.56 -6.83
C GLY A 6 15.34 -9.22 -8.31
N PHE A 7 16.38 -8.62 -8.86
CA PHE A 7 16.50 -8.45 -10.31
C PHE A 7 16.83 -9.78 -10.98
N LYS A 8 16.34 -9.96 -12.21
CA LYS A 8 16.61 -11.12 -13.04
C LYS A 8 17.15 -10.67 -14.40
N PHE A 9 18.27 -11.26 -14.82
CA PHE A 9 18.86 -11.03 -16.14
C PHE A 9 19.09 -12.39 -16.83
N GLY A 10 18.29 -12.69 -17.85
CA GLY A 10 18.27 -13.99 -18.48
C GLY A 10 17.87 -15.07 -17.48
N GLU A 11 18.69 -16.11 -17.33
CA GLU A 11 18.45 -17.21 -16.38
C GLU A 11 18.96 -16.93 -14.96
N LYS A 12 19.70 -15.84 -14.74
CA LYS A 12 20.23 -15.49 -13.42
C LYS A 12 19.23 -14.65 -12.64
N SER A 13 18.82 -15.14 -11.48
CA SER A 13 17.97 -14.49 -10.50
C SER A 13 18.76 -13.96 -9.30
N ASP A 14 18.08 -13.28 -8.39
CA ASP A 14 18.64 -12.75 -7.13
C ASP A 14 19.82 -11.80 -7.35
N ILE A 15 19.73 -10.95 -8.37
CA ILE A 15 20.77 -9.95 -8.65
C ILE A 15 20.44 -8.67 -7.91
N TYR A 16 21.46 -8.13 -7.23
CA TYR A 16 21.35 -6.86 -6.54
C TYR A 16 21.34 -5.68 -7.51
N ASN A 17 20.59 -4.62 -7.18
CA ASN A 17 20.78 -3.34 -7.85
C ASN A 17 22.17 -2.80 -7.52
N PRO A 18 23.05 -2.60 -8.53
CA PRO A 18 24.44 -2.17 -8.28
C PRO A 18 24.53 -0.82 -7.58
N TRP A 19 23.66 0.14 -7.96
CA TRP A 19 23.67 1.48 -7.37
C TRP A 19 23.27 1.44 -5.90
N SER A 20 22.21 0.71 -5.55
CA SER A 20 21.73 0.60 -4.19
C SER A 20 22.72 -0.12 -3.28
N ILE A 21 23.32 -1.21 -3.78
CA ILE A 21 24.28 -1.96 -2.95
C ILE A 21 25.58 -1.21 -2.71
N ILE A 22 26.09 -0.47 -3.71
CA ILE A 22 27.29 0.37 -3.55
C ILE A 22 27.04 1.46 -2.50
N ASN A 23 25.93 2.19 -2.62
CA ASN A 23 25.57 3.22 -1.65
C ASN A 23 25.35 2.65 -0.24
N TYR A 24 24.73 1.47 -0.13
CA TYR A 24 24.59 0.79 1.16
C TYR A 24 25.96 0.40 1.76
N LEU A 25 26.87 -0.10 0.96
CA LEU A 25 28.21 -0.48 1.44
C LEU A 25 29.03 0.74 1.89
N ASP A 26 28.87 1.86 1.21
CA ASP A 26 29.51 3.12 1.55
C ASP A 26 28.93 3.73 2.83
N LYS A 27 27.60 3.91 2.89
CA LYS A 27 26.92 4.64 3.95
C LYS A 27 26.52 3.76 5.14
N LYS A 28 26.55 2.44 5.02
CA LYS A 28 26.10 1.45 6.03
C LYS A 28 24.68 1.71 6.55
N LYS A 29 23.85 2.41 5.77
CA LYS A 29 22.47 2.76 6.10
C LYS A 29 21.53 2.20 5.03
N ILE A 30 20.42 1.59 5.44
CA ILE A 30 19.34 1.20 4.53
C ILE A 30 18.54 2.45 4.17
N ALA A 31 18.42 2.74 2.87
CA ALA A 31 17.68 3.89 2.34
C ALA A 31 17.23 3.61 0.89
N LEU A 32 16.41 4.49 0.34
CA LEU A 32 16.03 4.48 -1.07
C LEU A 32 17.16 5.12 -1.88
N TYR A 33 17.98 4.33 -2.54
CA TYR A 33 19.10 4.84 -3.32
C TYR A 33 18.80 4.90 -4.81
N TRP A 34 18.44 3.77 -5.40
CA TRP A 34 18.08 3.72 -6.82
C TRP A 34 16.70 4.34 -7.06
N ALA A 35 15.75 4.03 -6.24
CA ALA A 35 14.39 4.54 -6.34
C ALA A 35 14.29 6.08 -6.22
N GLU A 36 15.26 6.75 -5.60
CA GLU A 36 15.34 8.21 -5.51
C GLU A 36 16.32 8.84 -6.52
N SER A 37 17.11 8.03 -7.24
CA SER A 37 18.11 8.52 -8.19
C SER A 37 17.54 8.96 -9.54
N SER A 38 16.36 8.46 -9.91
CA SER A 38 15.65 8.81 -11.14
C SER A 38 14.38 9.58 -10.84
N SER A 39 13.97 10.45 -11.76
CA SER A 39 12.63 11.02 -11.68
C SER A 39 11.64 9.91 -12.06
N ASN A 40 11.00 9.28 -11.08
CA ASN A 40 9.92 8.32 -11.29
C ASN A 40 8.65 9.01 -11.88
N GLY A 41 8.85 10.20 -12.49
CA GLY A 41 7.79 11.06 -12.97
C GLY A 41 6.89 10.40 -14.01
N LEU A 42 7.49 9.61 -14.92
CA LEU A 42 6.73 8.91 -15.94
C LEU A 42 5.81 7.84 -15.32
N ILE A 43 6.36 6.94 -14.51
CA ILE A 43 5.57 5.90 -13.82
C ILE A 43 4.53 6.55 -12.90
N ASN A 44 4.91 7.59 -12.16
CA ASN A 44 4.00 8.36 -11.32
C ASN A 44 2.83 8.92 -12.14
N SER A 45 3.10 9.55 -13.28
CA SER A 45 2.06 10.10 -14.16
C SER A 45 1.15 9.04 -14.73
N LEU A 46 1.71 7.91 -15.19
CA LEU A 46 0.95 6.80 -15.77
C LEU A 46 0.03 6.14 -14.74
N VAL A 47 0.52 5.87 -13.55
CA VAL A 47 -0.30 5.28 -12.48
C VAL A 47 -1.34 6.28 -11.95
N GLN A 48 -0.98 7.56 -11.80
CA GLN A 48 -1.91 8.59 -11.33
C GLN A 48 -3.07 8.82 -12.32
N LYS A 49 -2.77 8.85 -13.63
CA LYS A 49 -3.76 9.03 -14.71
C LYS A 49 -4.44 7.72 -15.11
N GLY A 50 -3.88 6.59 -14.72
CA GLY A 50 -4.40 5.26 -15.03
C GLY A 50 -5.81 5.04 -14.51
N SER A 51 -6.51 4.08 -15.10
CA SER A 51 -7.85 3.67 -14.68
C SER A 51 -7.86 3.13 -13.24
N SER A 52 -9.06 2.89 -12.72
CA SER A 52 -9.25 2.19 -11.46
C SER A 52 -8.62 0.79 -11.45
N TYR A 53 -8.56 0.13 -12.61
CA TYR A 53 -7.89 -1.16 -12.76
C TYR A 53 -6.39 -1.06 -12.46
N ILE A 54 -5.67 -0.13 -13.10
CA ILE A 54 -4.24 0.10 -12.83
C ILE A 54 -4.00 0.42 -11.37
N LYS A 55 -4.82 1.28 -10.77
CA LYS A 55 -4.70 1.67 -9.36
C LYS A 55 -4.89 0.49 -8.41
N THR A 56 -5.90 -0.36 -8.67
CA THR A 56 -6.14 -1.59 -7.91
C THR A 56 -4.96 -2.56 -8.02
N MET A 57 -4.41 -2.75 -9.22
CA MET A 57 -3.26 -3.63 -9.42
C MET A 57 -2.01 -3.12 -8.71
N VAL A 58 -1.72 -1.82 -8.79
CA VAL A 58 -0.60 -1.20 -8.04
C VAL A 58 -0.77 -1.38 -6.54
N GLU A 59 -1.99 -1.29 -6.05
CA GLU A 59 -2.28 -1.51 -4.66
C GLU A 59 -2.06 -2.96 -4.22
N ASN A 60 -2.54 -3.93 -5.00
CA ASN A 60 -2.26 -5.35 -4.76
C ASN A 60 -0.74 -5.59 -4.65
N LEU A 61 0.04 -4.98 -5.55
CA LEU A 61 1.49 -5.02 -5.50
C LEU A 61 2.07 -4.43 -4.21
N ILE A 62 1.52 -3.29 -3.75
CA ILE A 62 1.96 -2.63 -2.49
C ILE A 62 1.61 -3.47 -1.26
N ARG A 63 0.54 -4.25 -1.31
CA ARG A 63 0.19 -5.23 -0.28
C ARG A 63 1.10 -6.46 -0.27
N GLY A 64 1.94 -6.60 -1.28
CA GLY A 64 2.79 -7.77 -1.46
C GLY A 64 2.09 -8.92 -2.19
N GLU A 65 0.95 -8.65 -2.80
CA GLU A 65 0.24 -9.58 -3.68
C GLU A 65 0.89 -9.58 -5.06
N LYS A 66 0.56 -10.57 -5.86
CA LYS A 66 0.99 -10.71 -7.23
C LYS A 66 -0.13 -10.25 -8.16
N ILE A 67 0.23 -9.83 -9.36
CA ILE A 67 -0.72 -9.47 -10.41
C ILE A 67 -0.49 -10.33 -11.64
N ASN A 68 -1.56 -10.64 -12.35
CA ASN A 68 -1.53 -11.34 -13.63
C ASN A 68 -1.84 -10.34 -14.75
N VAL A 69 -0.92 -10.21 -15.70
CA VAL A 69 -1.02 -9.25 -16.80
C VAL A 69 -0.38 -9.79 -18.06
N VAL A 70 -0.84 -9.31 -19.20
CA VAL A 70 -0.18 -9.55 -20.48
C VAL A 70 0.92 -8.49 -20.65
N ILE A 71 2.10 -8.91 -21.13
CA ILE A 71 3.23 -8.04 -21.37
C ILE A 71 3.47 -7.95 -22.87
N ASP A 72 3.56 -6.73 -23.37
CA ASP A 72 4.06 -6.45 -24.70
C ASP A 72 5.56 -6.11 -24.62
N GLU A 73 6.40 -7.00 -25.15
CA GLU A 73 7.86 -6.82 -25.16
C GLU A 73 8.33 -5.80 -26.22
N GLN A 74 7.45 -5.44 -27.16
CA GLN A 74 7.77 -4.51 -28.27
C GLN A 74 7.22 -3.10 -28.06
N ILE A 75 6.77 -2.79 -26.86
CA ILE A 75 6.09 -1.54 -26.57
C ILE A 75 6.97 -0.32 -26.91
N VAL A 76 6.38 0.64 -27.58
CA VAL A 76 6.97 1.93 -27.88
C VAL A 76 6.37 3.04 -27.02
N PHE A 77 7.15 4.07 -26.72
CA PHE A 77 6.73 5.18 -25.83
C PHE A 77 5.41 5.84 -26.26
N SER A 78 5.08 5.88 -27.55
CA SER A 78 3.82 6.43 -28.06
C SER A 78 2.57 5.61 -27.69
N GLU A 79 2.71 4.36 -27.29
CA GLU A 79 1.62 3.48 -26.90
C GLU A 79 1.23 3.59 -25.43
N LEU A 80 2.11 4.21 -24.61
CA LEU A 80 1.85 4.43 -23.18
C LEU A 80 0.60 5.27 -22.91
N ASP A 81 0.19 6.10 -23.85
CA ASP A 81 -1.01 6.94 -23.73
C ASP A 81 -2.30 6.20 -24.15
N TYR A 82 -2.21 5.05 -24.80
CA TYR A 82 -3.34 4.35 -25.39
C TYR A 82 -3.57 2.93 -24.87
N SER A 83 -2.59 2.33 -24.20
CA SER A 83 -2.67 0.97 -23.67
C SER A 83 -2.36 0.92 -22.17
N GLU A 84 -3.30 0.42 -21.39
CA GLU A 84 -3.11 0.21 -19.95
C GLU A 84 -2.06 -0.86 -19.67
N ASP A 85 -1.96 -1.88 -20.53
CA ASP A 85 -0.97 -2.97 -20.39
C ASP A 85 0.46 -2.48 -20.62
N ALA A 86 0.60 -1.37 -21.35
CA ALA A 86 1.87 -0.69 -21.58
C ALA A 86 2.57 -0.26 -20.27
N VAL A 87 1.79 0.08 -19.24
CA VAL A 87 2.33 0.47 -17.92
C VAL A 87 3.09 -0.71 -17.29
N TRP A 88 2.55 -1.93 -17.39
CA TRP A 88 3.17 -3.12 -16.82
C TRP A 88 4.44 -3.51 -17.56
N SER A 89 4.42 -3.43 -18.88
CA SER A 89 5.60 -3.67 -19.73
C SER A 89 6.74 -2.69 -19.40
N LEU A 90 6.42 -1.39 -19.25
CA LEU A 90 7.38 -0.37 -18.83
C LEU A 90 7.92 -0.64 -17.43
N MET A 91 7.06 -0.97 -16.47
CA MET A 91 7.45 -1.25 -15.09
C MET A 91 8.34 -2.50 -15.00
N LEU A 92 8.07 -3.53 -15.79
CA LEU A 92 8.89 -4.73 -15.88
C LEU A 92 10.25 -4.40 -16.50
N ALA A 93 10.28 -3.75 -17.66
CA ALA A 93 11.51 -3.37 -18.37
C ALA A 93 12.40 -2.43 -17.53
N SER A 94 11.79 -1.56 -16.72
CA SER A 94 12.50 -0.65 -15.82
C SER A 94 12.93 -1.28 -14.49
N GLY A 95 12.59 -2.56 -14.24
CA GLY A 95 12.99 -3.28 -13.04
C GLY A 95 12.17 -2.98 -11.77
N TYR A 96 11.03 -2.31 -11.90
CA TYR A 96 10.09 -2.13 -10.77
C TYR A 96 9.34 -3.41 -10.44
N LEU A 97 9.11 -4.24 -11.45
CA LEU A 97 8.47 -5.55 -11.32
C LEU A 97 9.46 -6.68 -11.64
N LYS A 98 9.19 -7.85 -11.10
CA LYS A 98 9.87 -9.11 -11.43
C LYS A 98 8.85 -10.16 -11.83
N VAL A 99 9.25 -11.04 -12.73
CA VAL A 99 8.47 -12.21 -13.13
C VAL A 99 8.56 -13.29 -12.06
N ILE A 100 7.41 -13.78 -11.62
CA ILE A 100 7.27 -14.91 -10.70
C ILE A 100 7.03 -16.19 -11.49
N SER A 101 6.04 -16.16 -12.40
CA SER A 101 5.74 -17.26 -13.34
C SER A 101 5.27 -16.70 -14.67
N LEU A 102 5.31 -17.55 -15.67
CA LEU A 102 4.87 -17.28 -17.03
C LEU A 102 4.01 -18.44 -17.48
N GLU A 103 2.79 -18.18 -17.91
CA GLU A 103 1.86 -19.18 -18.42
C GLU A 103 1.39 -18.80 -19.82
N PRO A 104 1.45 -19.72 -20.82
CA PRO A 104 0.86 -19.49 -22.14
C PRO A 104 -0.65 -19.29 -22.01
N LEU A 105 -1.20 -18.25 -22.64
CA LEU A 105 -2.64 -17.96 -22.63
C LEU A 105 -3.46 -19.00 -23.40
N ASP A 106 -2.89 -19.60 -24.44
CA ASP A 106 -3.50 -20.68 -25.23
C ASP A 106 -2.41 -21.56 -25.83
N ALA A 107 -2.63 -22.89 -25.84
CA ALA A 107 -1.73 -23.85 -26.46
C ALA A 107 -1.55 -23.66 -27.98
N MET A 108 -2.43 -22.88 -28.64
CA MET A 108 -2.35 -22.52 -30.08
C MET A 108 -1.70 -21.14 -30.32
N ARG A 109 -1.46 -20.32 -29.28
CA ARG A 109 -0.86 -18.98 -29.36
C ARG A 109 0.33 -18.89 -28.46
N GLU A 110 1.43 -19.50 -28.81
CA GLU A 110 2.70 -19.44 -28.06
C GLU A 110 3.27 -18.00 -27.89
N SER A 111 2.69 -17.04 -28.65
CA SER A 111 3.14 -15.63 -28.63
C SER A 111 2.46 -14.74 -27.57
N GLU A 112 1.36 -15.19 -26.95
CA GLU A 112 0.66 -14.44 -25.92
C GLU A 112 0.78 -15.17 -24.58
N CYS A 113 1.53 -14.60 -23.66
CA CYS A 113 1.75 -15.16 -22.32
C CYS A 113 1.17 -14.24 -21.25
N GLU A 114 0.57 -14.84 -20.23
CA GLU A 114 0.20 -14.16 -19.01
C GLU A 114 1.39 -14.22 -18.03
N TYR A 115 1.78 -13.07 -17.54
CA TYR A 115 2.87 -12.91 -16.58
C TYR A 115 2.33 -12.72 -15.18
N GLU A 116 2.69 -13.60 -14.24
CA GLU A 116 2.51 -13.35 -12.83
C GLU A 116 3.66 -12.48 -12.35
N LEU A 117 3.36 -11.24 -11.93
CA LEU A 117 4.35 -10.23 -11.54
C LEU A 117 4.23 -9.86 -10.06
N ALA A 118 5.36 -9.47 -9.46
CA ALA A 118 5.43 -8.89 -8.13
C ALA A 118 6.41 -7.72 -8.10
N LEU A 119 6.36 -6.88 -7.05
CA LEU A 119 7.40 -5.87 -6.83
C LEU A 119 8.76 -6.53 -6.65
N THR A 120 9.78 -5.92 -7.26
CA THR A 120 11.13 -6.50 -7.29
C THR A 120 11.69 -6.68 -5.89
N ASN A 121 11.57 -5.65 -5.03
CA ASN A 121 12.10 -5.66 -3.68
C ASN A 121 11.47 -4.59 -2.77
N ARG A 122 11.98 -4.49 -1.53
CA ARG A 122 11.47 -3.52 -0.54
C ARG A 122 11.77 -2.06 -0.91
N GLU A 123 12.88 -1.78 -1.56
CA GLU A 123 13.19 -0.41 -2.02
C GLU A 123 12.08 0.10 -2.94
N ILE A 124 11.64 -0.73 -3.90
CA ILE A 124 10.56 -0.40 -4.82
C ILE A 124 9.22 -0.26 -4.10
N LEU A 125 8.93 -1.15 -3.15
CA LEU A 125 7.72 -1.04 -2.33
C LEU A 125 7.63 0.31 -1.61
N PHE A 126 8.72 0.74 -0.96
CA PHE A 126 8.75 2.03 -0.27
C PHE A 126 8.67 3.22 -1.23
N MET A 127 9.26 3.10 -2.41
CA MET A 127 9.13 4.11 -3.47
C MET A 127 7.66 4.29 -3.88
N PHE A 128 6.93 3.20 -4.16
CA PHE A 128 5.52 3.27 -4.52
C PHE A 128 4.65 3.86 -3.41
N ARG A 129 4.91 3.49 -2.16
CA ARG A 129 4.23 4.09 -0.99
C ARG A 129 4.45 5.60 -0.92
N LYS A 130 5.69 6.07 -1.05
CA LYS A 130 6.01 7.51 -1.11
C LYS A 130 5.38 8.22 -2.30
N MET A 131 5.30 7.55 -3.45
CA MET A 131 4.69 8.10 -4.65
C MET A 131 3.19 8.36 -4.43
N ILE A 132 2.46 7.40 -3.89
CA ILE A 132 1.04 7.53 -3.56
C ILE A 132 0.83 8.68 -2.56
N LEU A 133 1.63 8.74 -1.49
CA LEU A 133 1.58 9.86 -0.54
C LEU A 133 1.65 11.23 -1.19
N ARG A 134 2.52 11.40 -2.18
CA ARG A 134 2.69 12.67 -2.89
C ARG A 134 1.44 13.07 -3.69
N TRP A 135 0.60 12.13 -4.09
CA TRP A 135 -0.65 12.44 -4.79
C TRP A 135 -1.67 13.13 -3.88
N PHE A 136 -1.61 12.86 -2.58
CA PHE A 136 -2.57 13.32 -1.57
C PHE A 136 -2.03 14.44 -0.69
N SER A 137 -0.74 14.75 -0.77
CA SER A 137 -0.12 15.75 0.09
C SER A 137 0.15 17.06 -0.65
N PRO A 138 -0.71 18.08 -0.52
CA PRO A 138 -0.35 19.45 -0.85
C PRO A 138 0.64 20.03 0.18
N ALA A 139 0.72 19.50 1.42
CA ALA A 139 1.61 20.02 2.46
C ALA A 139 2.10 18.92 3.42
N LYS A 140 3.42 18.84 3.61
CA LYS A 140 4.06 18.00 4.65
C LYS A 140 3.51 18.24 6.07
N GLN A 141 2.91 19.38 6.31
CA GLN A 141 2.40 19.79 7.62
C GLN A 141 1.14 18.99 7.99
N GLU A 142 0.23 18.78 7.04
CA GLU A 142 -1.03 18.06 7.27
C GLU A 142 -0.80 16.56 7.53
N THR A 143 0.16 15.94 6.83
CA THR A 143 0.53 14.53 7.05
C THR A 143 1.03 14.29 8.48
N ASN A 144 1.84 15.21 9.01
CA ASN A 144 2.34 15.12 10.38
C ASN A 144 1.21 15.26 11.41
N GLU A 145 0.15 16.00 11.10
CA GLU A 145 -1.02 16.15 11.97
C GLU A 145 -1.80 14.85 12.07
N PHE A 146 -2.08 14.19 10.95
CA PHE A 146 -2.73 12.87 10.96
C PHE A 146 -1.94 11.83 11.76
N ILE A 147 -0.61 11.78 11.59
CA ILE A 147 0.24 10.83 12.31
C ILE A 147 0.24 11.12 13.83
N ARG A 148 0.27 12.39 14.21
CA ARG A 148 0.16 12.76 15.64
C ARG A 148 -1.19 12.35 16.21
N ALA A 149 -2.27 12.62 15.47
CA ALA A 149 -3.62 12.22 15.86
C ALA A 149 -3.73 10.69 16.02
N LEU A 150 -3.19 9.92 15.07
CA LEU A 150 -3.18 8.46 15.12
C LEU A 150 -2.42 7.93 16.37
N ILE A 151 -1.26 8.50 16.69
CA ILE A 151 -0.45 8.09 17.84
C ILE A 151 -1.11 8.54 19.15
N SER A 152 -1.70 9.73 19.18
CA SER A 152 -2.33 10.28 20.41
C SER A 152 -3.75 9.82 20.68
N GLY A 153 -4.39 9.13 19.72
CA GLY A 153 -5.79 8.73 19.85
C GLY A 153 -6.81 9.84 19.56
N ASP A 154 -6.40 10.89 18.84
CA ASP A 154 -7.28 12.01 18.46
C ASP A 154 -8.16 11.63 17.26
N ILE A 155 -9.30 10.99 17.55
CA ILE A 155 -10.26 10.50 16.57
C ILE A 155 -10.83 11.64 15.71
N GLU A 156 -11.10 12.80 16.30
CA GLU A 156 -11.69 13.96 15.61
C GLU A 156 -10.73 14.46 14.52
N SER A 157 -9.48 14.72 14.86
CA SER A 157 -8.46 15.17 13.91
C SER A 157 -8.19 14.12 12.80
N MET A 158 -8.24 12.83 13.12
CA MET A 158 -8.12 11.77 12.09
C MET A 158 -9.30 11.80 11.11
N ASN A 159 -10.52 11.94 11.60
CA ASN A 159 -11.72 12.03 10.76
C ASN A 159 -11.69 13.25 9.86
N ASP A 160 -11.36 14.43 10.41
CA ASP A 160 -11.29 15.68 9.65
C ASP A 160 -10.29 15.57 8.50
N TYR A 161 -9.09 15.07 8.81
CA TYR A 161 -8.05 14.86 7.79
C TYR A 161 -8.48 13.90 6.68
N MET A 162 -9.00 12.72 7.06
CA MET A 162 -9.35 11.70 6.08
C MET A 162 -10.53 12.11 5.20
N ASN A 163 -11.51 12.82 5.74
CA ASN A 163 -12.64 13.32 4.95
C ASN A 163 -12.22 14.47 4.02
N ASP A 164 -11.34 15.39 4.45
CA ASP A 164 -10.79 16.44 3.59
C ASP A 164 -9.99 15.84 2.42
N VAL A 165 -9.14 14.85 2.68
CA VAL A 165 -8.41 14.11 1.66
C VAL A 165 -9.37 13.38 0.72
N ALA A 166 -10.38 12.69 1.26
CA ALA A 166 -11.37 11.96 0.47
C ALA A 166 -12.12 12.91 -0.48
N LEU A 167 -12.57 14.06 0.00
CA LEU A 167 -13.26 15.07 -0.82
C LEU A 167 -12.38 15.63 -1.94
N LYS A 168 -11.13 15.97 -1.65
CA LYS A 168 -10.18 16.52 -2.62
C LYS A 168 -9.79 15.48 -3.69
N THR A 169 -9.66 14.23 -3.30
CA THR A 169 -9.12 13.15 -4.12
C THR A 169 -10.16 12.54 -5.03
N PHE A 170 -11.33 12.19 -4.51
CA PHE A 170 -12.38 11.55 -5.33
C PHE A 170 -13.02 12.48 -6.36
N SER A 171 -12.90 13.80 -6.20
CA SER A 171 -13.33 14.75 -7.23
C SER A 171 -12.53 14.57 -8.54
N SER A 172 -11.32 14.04 -8.48
CA SER A 172 -10.47 13.79 -9.64
C SER A 172 -10.61 12.37 -10.23
N PHE A 173 -11.29 11.44 -9.51
CA PHE A 173 -11.44 10.04 -9.92
C PHE A 173 -12.80 9.71 -10.53
N ASP A 174 -13.78 10.61 -10.43
CA ASP A 174 -15.19 10.38 -10.85
C ASP A 174 -15.42 10.40 -12.38
N SER A 175 -14.39 10.51 -13.21
CA SER A 175 -14.54 10.66 -14.67
C SER A 175 -14.57 9.35 -15.46
N GLY A 176 -14.58 8.17 -14.84
CA GLY A 176 -14.61 6.87 -15.51
C GLY A 176 -15.87 6.05 -15.22
N LYS A 177 -16.77 5.92 -16.22
CA LYS A 177 -17.89 4.97 -16.20
C LYS A 177 -17.36 3.54 -16.21
N HIS A 178 -17.82 2.71 -15.31
CA HIS A 178 -17.61 1.27 -15.10
C HIS A 178 -16.59 0.88 -14.05
N THR A 179 -17.10 0.60 -12.86
CA THR A 179 -16.37 -0.17 -11.84
C THR A 179 -17.32 -1.02 -11.02
N SER A 180 -16.89 -2.22 -10.68
CA SER A 180 -17.50 -3.03 -9.63
C SER A 180 -17.38 -2.28 -8.30
N GLU A 181 -18.43 -1.58 -7.94
CA GLU A 181 -18.53 -0.50 -6.92
C GLU A 181 -18.15 -0.87 -5.48
N LYS A 182 -17.69 -2.09 -5.19
CA LYS A 182 -17.62 -2.60 -3.81
C LYS A 182 -16.23 -2.73 -3.19
N LYS A 183 -15.15 -2.76 -3.95
CA LYS A 183 -13.79 -2.95 -3.40
C LYS A 183 -12.82 -1.81 -3.65
N ALA A 184 -13.11 -0.91 -4.57
CA ALA A 184 -12.20 0.15 -4.96
C ALA A 184 -11.88 1.17 -3.84
N PRO A 185 -12.84 1.62 -2.98
CA PRO A 185 -12.54 2.57 -1.92
C PRO A 185 -11.65 1.99 -0.80
N GLU A 186 -11.95 0.77 -0.32
CA GLU A 186 -11.19 0.12 0.77
C GLU A 186 -9.71 0.02 0.43
N ASN A 187 -9.46 -0.51 -0.74
CA ASN A 187 -8.13 -0.74 -1.24
C ASN A 187 -7.32 0.55 -1.39
N PHE A 188 -7.95 1.60 -1.87
CA PHE A 188 -7.37 2.90 -2.02
C PHE A 188 -6.96 3.50 -0.66
N PHE A 189 -7.86 3.50 0.31
CA PHE A 189 -7.59 4.05 1.64
C PHE A 189 -6.56 3.23 2.42
N HIS A 190 -6.55 1.91 2.27
CA HIS A 190 -5.51 1.07 2.84
C HIS A 190 -4.12 1.45 2.32
N GLY A 191 -3.95 1.58 1.00
CA GLY A 191 -2.68 2.02 0.40
C GLY A 191 -2.31 3.45 0.81
N PHE A 192 -3.30 4.34 0.92
CA PHE A 192 -3.11 5.72 1.35
C PHE A 192 -2.63 5.79 2.81
N VAL A 193 -3.33 5.13 3.75
CA VAL A 193 -2.93 5.11 5.16
C VAL A 193 -1.57 4.46 5.34
N LEU A 194 -1.28 3.34 4.66
CA LEU A 194 0.07 2.75 4.63
C LEU A 194 1.11 3.76 4.19
N GLY A 195 0.77 4.56 3.17
CA GLY A 195 1.64 5.60 2.69
C GLY A 195 1.90 6.69 3.74
N LEU A 196 0.87 7.16 4.47
CA LEU A 196 1.02 8.17 5.52
C LEU A 196 1.96 7.71 6.65
N ILE A 197 1.84 6.45 7.07
CA ILE A 197 2.60 5.91 8.20
C ILE A 197 4.02 5.44 7.83
N VAL A 198 4.36 5.36 6.54
CA VAL A 198 5.67 4.82 6.10
C VAL A 198 6.86 5.60 6.64
N ASP A 199 6.73 6.89 6.88
CA ASP A 199 7.81 7.72 7.42
C ASP A 199 8.05 7.45 8.93
N GLN A 200 7.18 6.67 9.59
CA GLN A 200 7.31 6.29 11.00
C GLN A 200 8.23 5.07 11.23
N THR A 201 8.95 4.60 10.22
CA THR A 201 9.87 3.45 10.34
C THR A 201 11.07 3.67 11.26
N GLU A 202 11.30 4.90 11.72
CA GLU A 202 12.28 5.20 12.78
C GLU A 202 11.72 4.84 14.18
N ASN A 203 10.41 4.88 14.36
CA ASN A 203 9.72 4.62 15.63
C ASN A 203 8.97 3.28 15.65
N TYR A 204 8.56 2.78 14.48
CA TYR A 204 7.68 1.63 14.35
C TYR A 204 8.14 0.59 13.34
N ILE A 205 7.91 -0.67 13.66
CA ILE A 205 7.90 -1.76 12.70
C ILE A 205 6.49 -1.83 12.14
N ILE A 206 6.33 -1.49 10.84
CA ILE A 206 5.04 -1.45 10.17
C ILE A 206 4.82 -2.74 9.41
N THR A 207 3.72 -3.42 9.67
CA THR A 207 3.32 -4.65 8.97
C THR A 207 1.89 -4.51 8.45
N SER A 208 1.60 -5.15 7.32
CA SER A 208 0.27 -5.17 6.73
C SER A 208 -0.08 -6.55 6.20
N ASN A 209 -1.36 -6.90 6.21
CA ASN A 209 -1.91 -8.15 5.69
C ASN A 209 -1.22 -9.42 6.24
N ARG A 210 -0.90 -9.45 7.54
CA ARG A 210 -0.32 -10.61 8.21
C ARG A 210 -1.29 -11.27 9.16
N GLU A 211 -1.07 -12.55 9.40
CA GLU A 211 -1.83 -13.31 10.38
C GLU A 211 -1.41 -12.94 11.80
N SER A 212 -2.39 -12.68 12.66
CA SER A 212 -2.25 -12.55 14.10
C SER A 212 -3.52 -13.07 14.79
N GLY A 213 -3.37 -13.72 15.92
CA GLY A 213 -4.50 -14.32 16.62
C GLY A 213 -5.24 -15.34 15.73
N TYR A 214 -6.53 -15.12 15.53
CA TYR A 214 -7.42 -16.00 14.76
C TYR A 214 -7.78 -15.44 13.38
N GLY A 215 -7.01 -14.51 12.84
CA GLY A 215 -7.29 -13.90 11.55
C GLY A 215 -6.13 -13.11 10.97
N ARG A 216 -6.44 -12.29 9.97
CA ARG A 216 -5.50 -11.43 9.27
C ARG A 216 -5.91 -9.98 9.49
N TYR A 217 -5.01 -9.17 10.06
CA TYR A 217 -5.20 -7.73 10.23
C TYR A 217 -4.75 -6.96 8.98
N ASP A 218 -5.29 -5.77 8.80
CA ASP A 218 -4.93 -4.93 7.66
C ASP A 218 -3.61 -4.19 7.88
N ILE A 219 -3.47 -3.45 8.99
CA ILE A 219 -2.23 -2.74 9.34
C ILE A 219 -1.94 -2.90 10.83
N MET A 220 -0.66 -3.09 11.15
CA MET A 220 -0.16 -3.09 12.52
C MET A 220 1.13 -2.26 12.63
N LEU A 221 1.20 -1.40 13.64
CA LEU A 221 2.39 -0.66 14.02
C LEU A 221 2.89 -1.18 15.36
N GLU A 222 4.08 -1.76 15.36
CA GLU A 222 4.78 -2.21 16.56
C GLU A 222 5.83 -1.16 16.94
N PRO A 223 5.79 -0.55 18.13
CA PRO A 223 6.83 0.39 18.54
C PRO A 223 8.18 -0.30 18.67
N ILE A 224 9.25 0.32 18.17
CA ILE A 224 10.61 -0.20 18.29
C ILE A 224 11.06 -0.13 19.73
N ASP A 225 10.83 1.02 20.37
CA ASP A 225 11.05 1.21 21.82
C ASP A 225 9.74 0.97 22.59
N LYS A 226 9.59 -0.23 23.13
CA LYS A 226 8.41 -0.67 23.88
C LYS A 226 8.34 -0.13 25.29
N THR A 227 9.39 0.54 25.75
CA THR A 227 9.42 1.22 27.06
C THR A 227 8.86 2.65 26.97
N ASN A 228 8.74 3.18 25.78
CA ASN A 228 8.21 4.50 25.54
C ASN A 228 6.67 4.46 25.46
N GLU A 229 6.00 4.74 26.57
CA GLU A 229 4.53 4.75 26.64
C GLU A 229 3.84 5.79 25.72
N LYS A 230 4.60 6.75 25.15
CA LYS A 230 4.09 7.68 24.14
C LYS A 230 4.00 7.08 22.73
N LEU A 231 4.51 5.89 22.54
CA LEU A 231 4.45 5.15 21.28
C LEU A 231 3.61 3.88 21.48
N PRO A 232 2.28 3.96 21.31
CA PRO A 232 1.41 2.80 21.45
C PRO A 232 1.64 1.78 20.34
N GLY A 233 1.32 0.52 20.63
CA GLY A 233 1.02 -0.44 19.55
C GLY A 233 -0.28 0.00 18.87
N ILE A 234 -0.38 -0.15 17.55
CA ILE A 234 -1.59 0.26 16.83
C ILE A 234 -2.03 -0.86 15.90
N VAL A 235 -3.32 -1.19 15.95
CA VAL A 235 -3.97 -2.12 15.02
C VAL A 235 -5.07 -1.38 14.27
N ILE A 236 -5.06 -1.49 12.94
CA ILE A 236 -6.04 -0.84 12.07
C ILE A 236 -6.74 -1.89 11.22
N GLU A 237 -8.06 -1.79 11.13
CA GLU A 237 -8.93 -2.60 10.28
C GLU A 237 -9.77 -1.69 9.39
N PHE A 238 -9.85 -2.01 8.09
CA PHE A 238 -10.59 -1.26 7.09
C PHE A 238 -11.86 -2.00 6.68
N LYS A 239 -12.98 -1.30 6.56
CA LYS A 239 -14.21 -1.86 6.02
C LYS A 239 -14.95 -0.90 5.11
N VAL A 240 -15.51 -1.43 4.02
CA VAL A 240 -16.49 -0.72 3.20
C VAL A 240 -17.89 -1.14 3.64
N ILE A 241 -18.76 -0.17 3.81
CA ILE A 241 -20.17 -0.41 4.18
C ILE A 241 -20.80 -1.46 3.24
N ASN A 242 -21.45 -2.44 3.84
CA ASN A 242 -22.24 -3.42 3.11
C ASN A 242 -23.72 -3.01 3.18
N PRO A 243 -24.31 -2.36 2.16
CA PRO A 243 -25.68 -1.85 2.22
C PRO A 243 -26.77 -2.92 2.43
N ARG A 244 -26.40 -4.21 2.36
CA ARG A 244 -27.31 -5.32 2.62
C ARG A 244 -27.34 -5.74 4.08
N LYS A 245 -26.34 -5.33 4.88
CA LYS A 245 -26.14 -5.76 6.26
C LYS A 245 -26.02 -4.59 7.23
N GLU A 246 -25.62 -3.42 6.75
CA GLU A 246 -25.27 -2.24 7.53
C GLU A 246 -26.03 -1.03 7.00
N ASN A 247 -26.57 -0.23 7.92
CA ASN A 247 -27.39 0.94 7.60
C ASN A 247 -26.58 2.24 7.67
N SER A 248 -25.46 2.23 8.41
CA SER A 248 -24.64 3.42 8.64
C SER A 248 -23.15 3.09 8.72
N LEU A 249 -22.31 4.14 8.64
CA LEU A 249 -20.86 4.01 8.81
C LEU A 249 -20.49 3.65 10.26
N GLU A 250 -21.32 4.05 11.25
CA GLU A 250 -21.13 3.69 12.65
C GLU A 250 -21.24 2.18 12.85
N GLU A 251 -22.20 1.51 12.20
CA GLU A 251 -22.30 0.04 12.23
C GLU A 251 -21.09 -0.62 11.56
N THR A 252 -20.56 -0.02 10.50
CA THR A 252 -19.40 -0.55 9.78
C THR A 252 -18.12 -0.39 10.59
N VAL A 253 -17.90 0.76 11.23
CA VAL A 253 -16.70 0.98 12.07
C VAL A 253 -16.73 0.10 13.31
N GLU A 254 -17.90 -0.07 13.93
CA GLU A 254 -18.06 -0.98 15.06
C GLU A 254 -17.76 -2.44 14.65
N ALA A 255 -18.19 -2.86 13.45
CA ALA A 255 -17.85 -4.18 12.91
C ALA A 255 -16.35 -4.36 12.65
N ALA A 256 -15.62 -3.28 12.31
CA ALA A 256 -14.16 -3.32 12.19
C ALA A 256 -13.49 -3.50 13.55
N LEU A 257 -13.87 -2.69 14.53
CA LEU A 257 -13.33 -2.76 15.91
C LEU A 257 -13.62 -4.13 16.55
N LYS A 258 -14.84 -4.63 16.38
CA LYS A 258 -15.24 -5.95 16.85
C LYS A 258 -14.41 -7.07 16.21
N GLN A 259 -14.05 -6.95 14.94
CA GLN A 259 -13.18 -7.91 14.27
C GLN A 259 -11.79 -7.95 14.89
N ILE A 260 -11.19 -6.79 15.22
CA ILE A 260 -9.89 -6.71 15.91
C ILE A 260 -9.95 -7.52 17.23
N GLU A 261 -10.99 -7.30 18.04
CA GLU A 261 -11.18 -7.97 19.33
C GLU A 261 -11.45 -9.48 19.17
N GLU A 262 -12.44 -9.86 18.35
CA GLU A 262 -12.83 -11.27 18.16
C GLU A 262 -11.69 -12.11 17.55
N LYS A 263 -10.86 -11.52 16.73
CA LYS A 263 -9.70 -12.18 16.12
C LYS A 263 -8.43 -12.10 16.95
N ASN A 264 -8.47 -11.34 18.06
CA ASN A 264 -7.33 -11.17 18.96
C ASN A 264 -6.04 -10.75 18.23
N TYR A 265 -6.16 -9.69 17.44
CA TYR A 265 -5.01 -9.20 16.64
C TYR A 265 -3.87 -8.68 17.51
N ASP A 266 -4.14 -8.29 18.77
CA ASP A 266 -3.15 -7.83 19.75
C ASP A 266 -2.15 -8.90 20.16
N ALA A 267 -2.51 -10.19 19.99
CA ALA A 267 -1.68 -11.30 20.46
C ALA A 267 -0.23 -11.22 19.97
N GLU A 268 -0.01 -10.70 18.76
CA GLU A 268 1.34 -10.55 18.22
C GLU A 268 2.09 -9.39 18.90
N LEU A 269 1.45 -8.24 19.15
CA LEU A 269 2.03 -7.10 19.83
C LEU A 269 2.37 -7.43 21.30
N ILE A 270 1.43 -8.06 22.00
CA ILE A 270 1.61 -8.50 23.40
C ILE A 270 2.75 -9.51 23.51
N LYS A 271 2.79 -10.51 22.62
CA LYS A 271 3.87 -11.51 22.55
C LYS A 271 5.25 -10.87 22.33
N ARG A 272 5.29 -9.72 21.64
CA ARG A 272 6.51 -8.98 21.37
C ARG A 272 6.84 -7.95 22.45
N GLY A 273 6.04 -7.87 23.52
CA GLY A 273 6.31 -7.09 24.73
C GLY A 273 5.67 -5.71 24.74
N VAL A 274 4.70 -5.43 23.88
CA VAL A 274 3.85 -4.24 24.01
C VAL A 274 2.84 -4.50 25.12
N LYS A 275 2.65 -3.53 26.03
CA LYS A 275 1.65 -3.65 27.10
C LYS A 275 0.25 -3.53 26.51
N GLU A 276 -0.67 -4.37 26.96
CA GLU A 276 -2.06 -4.40 26.47
C GLU A 276 -2.75 -3.03 26.63
N GLU A 277 -2.53 -2.37 27.76
CA GLU A 277 -3.06 -1.02 28.02
C GLU A 277 -2.49 0.09 27.14
N ASN A 278 -1.43 -0.21 26.36
CA ASN A 278 -0.79 0.71 25.42
C ASN A 278 -0.98 0.27 23.97
N ILE A 279 -2.09 -0.36 23.67
CA ILE A 279 -2.46 -0.76 22.30
C ILE A 279 -3.73 0.01 21.91
N HIS A 280 -3.65 0.73 20.79
CA HIS A 280 -4.80 1.44 20.20
C HIS A 280 -5.38 0.62 19.05
N HIS A 281 -6.70 0.51 19.03
CA HIS A 281 -7.46 -0.08 17.92
C HIS A 281 -8.16 0.99 17.14
N TYR A 282 -8.09 0.93 15.81
CA TYR A 282 -8.83 1.83 14.94
C TYR A 282 -9.59 1.06 13.88
N GLY A 283 -10.89 1.32 13.79
CA GLY A 283 -11.75 0.94 12.69
C GLY A 283 -11.88 2.09 11.69
N PHE A 284 -11.68 1.81 10.42
CA PHE A 284 -11.88 2.75 9.32
C PHE A 284 -13.04 2.25 8.45
N ALA A 285 -14.14 2.98 8.41
CA ALA A 285 -15.32 2.67 7.63
C ALA A 285 -15.44 3.61 6.44
N PHE A 286 -15.78 3.07 5.26
CA PHE A 286 -15.87 3.82 4.01
C PHE A 286 -17.22 3.64 3.32
N LYS A 287 -17.76 4.76 2.77
CA LYS A 287 -18.95 4.78 1.94
C LYS A 287 -18.76 5.82 0.82
N GLY A 288 -18.27 5.37 -0.33
CA GLY A 288 -17.92 6.30 -1.41
C GLY A 288 -16.83 7.27 -0.99
N LYS A 289 -17.19 8.54 -0.80
CA LYS A 289 -16.28 9.63 -0.36
C LYS A 289 -16.32 9.88 1.16
N GLU A 290 -17.22 9.24 1.86
CA GLU A 290 -17.38 9.40 3.30
C GLU A 290 -16.47 8.41 4.03
N VAL A 291 -15.75 8.91 5.02
CA VAL A 291 -14.88 8.12 5.91
C VAL A 291 -15.31 8.37 7.34
N LEU A 292 -15.47 7.31 8.11
CA LEU A 292 -15.64 7.36 9.55
C LEU A 292 -14.56 6.51 10.22
N ILE A 293 -13.87 7.12 11.16
CA ILE A 293 -12.85 6.47 12.00
C ILE A 293 -13.37 6.50 13.43
N ASP A 294 -13.24 5.39 14.11
CA ASP A 294 -13.42 5.29 15.55
C ASP A 294 -12.33 4.39 16.16
N GLY A 295 -12.13 4.47 17.48
CA GLY A 295 -11.04 3.77 18.16
C GLY A 295 -11.32 3.42 19.62
N ARG A 296 -10.53 2.50 20.12
CA ARG A 296 -10.53 2.05 21.52
C ARG A 296 -9.12 1.89 22.04
#